data_8546f90ca42cb22e9fd9f6e0019b28be
#
_entry.id   8546f90ca42cb22e9fd9f6e0019b28be
#
_cell.length_a   1.000
_cell.length_b   1.000
_cell.length_c   1.000
_cell.angle_alpha   90.00
_cell.angle_beta   90.00
_cell.angle_gamma   90.00
#
_symmetry.space_group_name_H-M   'P 1'
#
loop_
_entity.id
_entity.type
_entity.pdbx_description
1 polymer ?
#
loop_
_entity_poly.entity_id
_entity_poly.type
_entity_poly.pdbx_seq_one_letter_code
_entity_poly.pdbx_strand_id
1 'polypeptide(L)'
;LAWVPELDTGIDEIDRQHRRIVDYINKLYELRESPDREALGDVIGEMVDYTLSHFVFEETLIENAGYMFAGPHKKVHELFTRRVSEMQSRFDGGEDVAAELHGMLSRWLFNHIRNEDHGYVDAAKTYLRMARGNEQAERERLKAELLQELEQRQQKKGWLARLLSR
;
A
#
# COMPACT_ATOMS: atom_id res chain seq x y z
N LEU A 1 -9.42 11.56 -14.40
CA LEU A 1 -8.12 10.92 -14.64
C LEU A 1 -8.34 9.46 -15.02
N ALA A 2 -7.74 8.99 -16.12
CA ALA A 2 -7.82 7.58 -16.53
C ALA A 2 -6.53 6.84 -16.11
N TRP A 3 -6.69 5.59 -15.69
CA TRP A 3 -5.54 4.71 -15.49
C TRP A 3 -4.98 4.30 -16.85
N VAL A 4 -3.67 4.36 -16.99
CA VAL A 4 -2.95 3.96 -18.21
C VAL A 4 -1.84 2.97 -17.85
N PRO A 5 -1.43 2.07 -18.76
CA PRO A 5 -0.43 1.03 -18.47
C PRO A 5 0.91 1.58 -17.96
N GLU A 6 1.26 2.80 -18.31
CA GLU A 6 2.49 3.46 -17.86
C GLU A 6 2.51 3.79 -16.38
N LEU A 7 1.37 3.64 -15.69
CA LEU A 7 1.24 3.79 -14.24
C LEU A 7 1.34 2.45 -13.49
N ASP A 8 1.37 1.33 -14.20
CA ASP A 8 1.52 0.02 -13.54
C ASP A 8 2.98 -0.17 -13.07
N THR A 9 3.17 -0.26 -11.75
CA THR A 9 4.46 -0.65 -11.15
C THR A 9 4.70 -2.16 -11.26
N GLY A 10 3.60 -2.92 -11.42
CA GLY A 10 3.58 -4.36 -11.38
C GLY A 10 3.81 -4.93 -9.97
N ILE A 11 3.52 -4.12 -8.94
CA ILE A 11 3.38 -4.52 -7.55
C ILE A 11 1.89 -4.37 -7.21
N ASP A 12 1.16 -5.49 -7.21
CA ASP A 12 -0.32 -5.52 -7.16
C ASP A 12 -0.91 -4.63 -6.06
N GLU A 13 -0.29 -4.62 -4.89
CA GLU A 13 -0.77 -3.82 -3.75
C GLU A 13 -0.60 -2.31 -4.00
N ILE A 14 0.54 -1.89 -4.52
CA ILE A 14 0.83 -0.49 -4.86
C ILE A 14 -0.12 -0.03 -5.97
N ASP A 15 -0.24 -0.81 -7.05
CA ASP A 15 -1.11 -0.48 -8.20
C ASP A 15 -2.59 -0.38 -7.77
N ARG A 16 -3.04 -1.25 -6.86
CA ARG A 16 -4.38 -1.19 -6.30
C ARG A 16 -4.62 0.09 -5.49
N GLN A 17 -3.64 0.49 -4.69
CA GLN A 17 -3.70 1.70 -3.88
C GLN A 17 -3.69 2.96 -4.76
N HIS A 18 -2.84 3.01 -5.78
CA HIS A 18 -2.81 4.10 -6.76
C HIS A 18 -4.15 4.25 -7.51
N ARG A 19 -4.75 3.15 -7.95
CA ARG A 19 -6.08 3.18 -8.60
C ARG A 19 -7.15 3.73 -7.66
N ARG A 20 -7.07 3.41 -6.37
CA ARG A 20 -7.99 3.98 -5.38
C ARG A 20 -7.81 5.49 -5.22
N ILE A 21 -6.58 6.00 -5.28
CA ILE A 21 -6.32 7.45 -5.28
C ILE A 21 -6.90 8.09 -6.55
N VAL A 22 -6.76 7.45 -7.71
CA VAL A 22 -7.39 7.90 -8.96
C VAL A 22 -8.92 7.98 -8.82
N ASP A 23 -9.55 7.01 -8.17
CA ASP A 23 -11.00 7.03 -7.91
C ASP A 23 -11.41 8.24 -7.08
N TYR A 24 -10.65 8.58 -6.03
CA TYR A 24 -10.89 9.79 -5.22
C TYR A 24 -10.71 11.07 -6.04
N ILE A 25 -9.66 11.16 -6.87
CA ILE A 25 -9.44 12.29 -7.75
C ILE A 25 -10.61 12.48 -8.72
N ASN A 26 -11.15 11.39 -9.27
CA ASN A 26 -12.31 11.43 -10.16
C ASN A 26 -13.58 11.84 -9.42
N LYS A 27 -13.81 11.34 -8.21
CA LYS A 27 -14.95 11.73 -7.37
C LYS A 27 -14.88 13.21 -7.00
N LEU A 28 -13.68 13.72 -6.69
CA LEU A 28 -13.47 15.15 -6.47
C LEU A 28 -13.82 15.98 -7.72
N TYR A 29 -13.47 15.49 -8.91
CA TYR A 29 -13.80 16.13 -10.17
C TYR A 29 -15.30 16.22 -10.41
N GLU A 30 -16.05 15.15 -10.11
CA GLU A 30 -17.51 15.10 -10.24
C GLU A 30 -18.21 16.09 -9.30
N LEU A 31 -17.66 16.27 -8.10
CA LEU A 31 -18.23 17.13 -7.06
C LEU A 31 -17.77 18.60 -7.13
N ARG A 32 -16.79 18.95 -7.97
CA ARG A 32 -16.16 20.29 -8.00
C ARG A 32 -17.15 21.45 -8.28
N GLU A 33 -18.25 21.16 -8.95
CA GLU A 33 -19.32 22.15 -9.26
C GLU A 33 -20.58 21.91 -8.42
N SER A 34 -20.52 20.95 -7.49
CA SER A 34 -21.65 20.65 -6.60
C SER A 34 -21.84 21.76 -5.57
N PRO A 35 -23.07 22.19 -5.30
CA PRO A 35 -23.36 23.07 -4.17
C PRO A 35 -23.21 22.37 -2.82
N ASP A 36 -23.10 21.04 -2.80
CA ASP A 36 -22.96 20.22 -1.60
C ASP A 36 -21.49 20.26 -1.11
N ARG A 37 -21.21 21.28 -0.31
CA ARG A 37 -19.89 21.50 0.27
C ARG A 37 -19.53 20.42 1.31
N GLU A 38 -20.50 19.83 1.99
CA GLU A 38 -20.27 18.75 2.97
C GLU A 38 -19.77 17.51 2.25
N ALA A 39 -20.48 17.04 1.21
CA ALA A 39 -20.02 15.91 0.39
C ALA A 39 -18.64 16.14 -0.24
N LEU A 40 -18.33 17.36 -0.66
CA LEU A 40 -17.01 17.72 -1.17
C LEU A 40 -15.93 17.62 -0.07
N GLY A 41 -16.24 18.12 1.14
CA GLY A 41 -15.35 18.03 2.30
C GLY A 41 -15.04 16.60 2.71
N ASP A 42 -16.05 15.74 2.72
CA ASP A 42 -15.92 14.31 3.03
C ASP A 42 -14.96 13.62 2.04
N VAL A 43 -15.12 13.87 0.74
CA VAL A 43 -14.25 13.30 -0.30
C VAL A 43 -12.81 13.79 -0.16
N ILE A 44 -12.60 15.07 0.14
CA ILE A 44 -11.25 15.62 0.39
C ILE A 44 -10.63 14.94 1.59
N GLY A 45 -11.36 14.80 2.70
CA GLY A 45 -10.88 14.15 3.93
C GLY A 45 -10.51 12.68 3.69
N GLU A 46 -11.42 11.90 3.10
CA GLU A 46 -11.18 10.47 2.79
C GLU A 46 -9.96 10.29 1.86
N MET A 47 -9.82 11.14 0.87
CA MET A 47 -8.68 11.11 -0.07
C MET A 47 -7.37 11.41 0.64
N VAL A 48 -7.33 12.43 1.50
CA VAL A 48 -6.13 12.79 2.28
C VAL A 48 -5.72 11.62 3.16
N ASP A 49 -6.65 11.09 3.96
CA ASP A 49 -6.37 9.97 4.88
C ASP A 49 -5.88 8.73 4.14
N TYR A 50 -6.50 8.41 3.01
CA TYR A 50 -6.08 7.28 2.20
C TYR A 50 -4.69 7.48 1.60
N THR A 51 -4.39 8.66 1.07
CA THR A 51 -3.09 8.99 0.48
C THR A 51 -1.98 8.92 1.53
N LEU A 52 -2.23 9.42 2.75
CA LEU A 52 -1.27 9.32 3.85
C LEU A 52 -1.02 7.86 4.26
N SER A 53 -2.06 7.04 4.29
CA SER A 53 -1.94 5.60 4.58
C SER A 53 -1.13 4.88 3.50
N HIS A 54 -1.33 5.24 2.23
CA HIS A 54 -0.55 4.75 1.11
C HIS A 54 0.93 5.11 1.25
N PHE A 55 1.26 6.36 1.56
CA PHE A 55 2.65 6.80 1.76
C PHE A 55 3.35 6.02 2.87
N VAL A 56 2.69 5.81 4.01
CA VAL A 56 3.25 5.00 5.10
C VAL A 56 3.54 3.58 4.65
N PHE A 57 2.62 2.96 3.92
CA PHE A 57 2.80 1.61 3.38
C PHE A 57 3.98 1.55 2.41
N GLU A 58 4.02 2.45 1.45
CA GLU A 58 5.05 2.50 0.41
C GLU A 58 6.43 2.78 1.00
N GLU A 59 6.56 3.80 1.85
CA GLU A 59 7.80 4.15 2.55
C GLU A 59 8.33 2.98 3.35
N THR A 60 7.46 2.26 4.07
CA THR A 60 7.83 1.04 4.80
C THR A 60 8.35 -0.04 3.85
N LEU A 61 7.69 -0.24 2.72
CA LEU A 61 8.11 -1.22 1.71
C LEU A 61 9.49 -0.89 1.15
N ILE A 62 9.72 0.35 0.73
CA ILE A 62 10.99 0.74 0.09
C ILE A 62 12.15 0.80 1.07
N GLU A 63 11.91 1.18 2.34
CA GLU A 63 12.90 1.11 3.42
C GLU A 63 13.30 -0.35 3.69
N ASN A 64 12.34 -1.25 3.86
CA ASN A 64 12.59 -2.68 4.07
C ASN A 64 13.26 -3.35 2.86
N ALA A 65 13.00 -2.88 1.65
CA ALA A 65 13.66 -3.33 0.43
C ALA A 65 15.10 -2.82 0.28
N GLY A 66 15.54 -1.91 1.16
CA GLY A 66 16.88 -1.31 1.10
C GLY A 66 17.06 -0.37 -0.09
N TYR A 67 15.98 0.27 -0.56
CA TYR A 67 16.07 1.22 -1.67
C TYR A 67 16.89 2.44 -1.27
N MET A 68 17.99 2.68 -1.98
CA MET A 68 18.98 3.69 -1.60
C MET A 68 18.45 5.14 -1.62
N PHE A 69 17.37 5.40 -2.37
CA PHE A 69 16.72 6.71 -2.45
C PHE A 69 15.42 6.79 -1.64
N ALA A 70 15.18 5.88 -0.69
CA ALA A 70 13.99 5.93 0.17
C ALA A 70 13.85 7.26 0.92
N GLY A 71 14.95 7.82 1.43
CA GLY A 71 14.94 9.12 2.09
C GLY A 71 14.53 10.29 1.18
N PRO A 72 15.15 10.49 0.02
CA PRO A 72 14.70 11.45 -0.98
C PRO A 72 13.23 11.26 -1.41
N HIS A 73 12.79 10.02 -1.64
CA HIS A 73 11.42 9.68 -2.01
C HIS A 73 10.41 10.12 -0.92
N LYS A 74 10.67 9.77 0.33
CA LYS A 74 9.89 10.23 1.49
C LYS A 74 9.79 11.76 1.55
N LYS A 75 10.85 12.48 1.18
CA LYS A 75 10.84 13.93 1.14
C LYS A 75 9.87 14.49 0.12
N VAL A 76 9.69 13.82 -1.02
CA VAL A 76 8.69 14.17 -2.03
C VAL A 76 7.28 14.03 -1.46
N HIS A 77 7.00 12.94 -0.73
CA HIS A 77 5.72 12.73 -0.03
C HIS A 77 5.45 13.82 1.02
N GLU A 78 6.45 14.18 1.83
CA GLU A 78 6.31 15.25 2.83
C GLU A 78 5.95 16.59 2.20
N LEU A 79 6.60 16.96 1.10
CA LEU A 79 6.32 18.21 0.38
C LEU A 79 4.91 18.22 -0.21
N PHE A 80 4.50 17.11 -0.77
CA PHE A 80 3.14 16.95 -1.28
C PHE A 80 2.08 17.04 -0.18
N THR A 81 2.29 16.31 0.92
CA THR A 81 1.39 16.32 2.09
C THR A 81 1.18 17.73 2.63
N ARG A 82 2.25 18.54 2.75
CA ARG A 82 2.13 19.95 3.16
C ARG A 82 1.23 20.73 2.21
N ARG A 83 1.41 20.53 0.90
CA ARG A 83 0.62 21.24 -0.11
C ARG A 83 -0.87 20.88 -0.04
N VAL A 84 -1.17 19.59 0.15
CA VAL A 84 -2.56 19.12 0.31
C VAL A 84 -3.17 19.66 1.60
N SER A 85 -2.42 19.67 2.72
CA SER A 85 -2.88 20.22 4.00
C SER A 85 -3.17 21.73 3.92
N GLU A 86 -2.35 22.50 3.18
CA GLU A 86 -2.61 23.92 2.92
C GLU A 86 -3.94 24.12 2.18
N MET A 87 -4.20 23.29 1.16
CA MET A 87 -5.44 23.38 0.39
C MET A 87 -6.66 22.96 1.20
N GLN A 88 -6.53 21.92 2.03
CA GLN A 88 -7.59 21.53 2.97
C GLN A 88 -7.93 22.66 3.95
N SER A 89 -6.92 23.32 4.53
CA SER A 89 -7.12 24.45 5.42
C SER A 89 -7.82 25.63 4.74
N ARG A 90 -7.50 25.90 3.48
CA ARG A 90 -8.19 26.92 2.67
C ARG A 90 -9.66 26.54 2.41
N PHE A 91 -9.90 25.26 2.10
CA PHE A 91 -11.27 24.73 1.97
C PHE A 91 -12.05 24.91 3.26
N ASP A 92 -11.50 24.52 4.42
CA ASP A 92 -12.13 24.67 5.73
C ASP A 92 -12.41 26.14 6.06
N GLY A 93 -11.53 27.04 5.61
CA GLY A 93 -11.70 28.49 5.69
C GLY A 93 -12.77 29.10 4.76
N GLY A 94 -13.43 28.27 3.93
CA GLY A 94 -14.52 28.69 3.06
C GLY A 94 -14.16 28.94 1.60
N GLU A 95 -12.88 28.77 1.22
CA GLU A 95 -12.45 28.92 -0.17
C GLU A 95 -12.93 27.75 -1.05
N ASP A 96 -13.16 28.05 -2.33
CA ASP A 96 -13.38 27.04 -3.36
C ASP A 96 -12.02 26.58 -3.93
N VAL A 97 -11.54 25.43 -3.50
CA VAL A 97 -10.25 24.87 -3.91
C VAL A 97 -10.40 23.62 -4.79
N ALA A 98 -11.62 23.16 -5.06
CA ALA A 98 -11.86 21.86 -5.67
C ALA A 98 -11.18 21.71 -7.04
N ALA A 99 -11.30 22.69 -7.91
CA ALA A 99 -10.67 22.65 -9.25
C ALA A 99 -9.14 22.71 -9.17
N GLU A 100 -8.59 23.55 -8.29
CA GLU A 100 -7.16 23.68 -8.07
C GLU A 100 -6.59 22.38 -7.49
N LEU A 101 -7.23 21.83 -6.46
CA LEU A 101 -6.85 20.59 -5.82
C LEU A 101 -6.89 19.41 -6.80
N HIS A 102 -7.97 19.23 -7.55
CA HIS A 102 -8.07 18.21 -8.59
C HIS A 102 -6.92 18.30 -9.60
N GLY A 103 -6.65 19.51 -10.13
CA GLY A 103 -5.58 19.71 -11.10
C GLY A 103 -4.18 19.44 -10.53
N MET A 104 -3.94 19.79 -9.26
CA MET A 104 -2.69 19.50 -8.57
C MET A 104 -2.50 18.00 -8.38
N LEU A 105 -3.50 17.32 -7.82
CA LEU A 105 -3.48 15.88 -7.53
C LEU A 105 -3.26 15.05 -8.78
N SER A 106 -4.00 15.33 -9.86
CA SER A 106 -3.91 14.60 -11.11
C SER A 106 -2.51 14.68 -11.72
N ARG A 107 -1.91 15.88 -11.76
CA ARG A 107 -0.56 16.07 -12.31
C ARG A 107 0.51 15.46 -11.42
N TRP A 108 0.37 15.63 -10.09
CA TRP A 108 1.34 15.12 -9.15
C TRP A 108 1.37 13.59 -9.17
N LEU A 109 0.21 12.92 -9.02
CA LEU A 109 0.14 11.46 -8.99
C LEU A 109 0.75 10.84 -10.26
N PHE A 110 0.37 11.35 -11.44
CA PHE A 110 0.89 10.86 -12.70
C PHE A 110 2.42 10.97 -12.81
N ASN A 111 2.96 12.14 -12.44
CA ASN A 111 4.40 12.37 -12.48
C ASN A 111 5.14 11.59 -11.41
N HIS A 112 4.58 11.46 -10.21
CA HIS A 112 5.17 10.75 -9.10
C HIS A 112 5.33 9.27 -9.42
N ILE A 113 4.26 8.61 -9.84
CA ILE A 113 4.33 7.19 -10.23
C ILE A 113 5.39 6.97 -11.32
N ARG A 114 5.37 7.78 -12.38
CA ARG A 114 6.29 7.59 -13.51
C ARG A 114 7.74 7.86 -13.20
N ASN A 115 8.04 8.86 -12.39
CA ASN A 115 9.41 9.34 -12.21
C ASN A 115 10.04 8.89 -10.90
N GLU A 116 9.22 8.65 -9.85
CA GLU A 116 9.70 8.30 -8.52
C GLU A 116 9.44 6.83 -8.20
N ASP A 117 8.19 6.35 -8.33
CA ASP A 117 7.82 5.00 -7.88
C ASP A 117 8.45 3.91 -8.74
N HIS A 118 8.54 4.12 -10.03
CA HIS A 118 9.23 3.18 -10.92
C HIS A 118 10.71 2.98 -10.52
N GLY A 119 11.32 3.92 -9.83
CA GLY A 119 12.70 3.82 -9.36
C GLY A 119 12.94 2.74 -8.32
N TYR A 120 11.97 2.43 -7.47
CA TYR A 120 12.11 1.40 -6.43
C TYR A 120 11.60 0.00 -6.83
N VAL A 121 10.92 -0.13 -7.97
CA VAL A 121 10.20 -1.36 -8.35
C VAL A 121 11.06 -2.62 -8.26
N ASP A 122 12.28 -2.59 -8.77
CA ASP A 122 13.16 -3.77 -8.77
C ASP A 122 13.59 -4.16 -7.36
N ALA A 123 13.92 -3.19 -6.51
CA ALA A 123 14.27 -3.42 -5.11
C ALA A 123 13.09 -4.01 -4.35
N ALA A 124 11.91 -3.41 -4.47
CA ALA A 124 10.68 -3.85 -3.82
C ALA A 124 10.26 -5.26 -4.27
N LYS A 125 10.26 -5.55 -5.58
CA LYS A 125 9.95 -6.90 -6.11
C LYS A 125 10.93 -7.95 -5.62
N THR A 126 12.20 -7.62 -5.50
CA THR A 126 13.22 -8.54 -4.99
C THR A 126 12.97 -8.84 -3.51
N TYR A 127 12.74 -7.81 -2.69
CA TYR A 127 12.38 -7.96 -1.28
C TYR A 127 11.13 -8.82 -1.09
N LEU A 128 10.05 -8.54 -1.82
CA LEU A 128 8.80 -9.28 -1.72
C LEU A 128 8.94 -10.76 -2.12
N ARG A 129 9.78 -11.07 -3.13
CA ARG A 129 10.09 -12.47 -3.50
C ARG A 129 10.84 -13.21 -2.40
N MET A 130 11.83 -12.56 -1.78
CA MET A 130 12.59 -13.14 -0.66
C MET A 130 11.69 -13.38 0.56
N ALA A 131 10.83 -12.41 0.90
CA ALA A 131 9.90 -12.53 2.02
C ALA A 131 8.93 -13.71 1.84
N ARG A 132 8.34 -13.86 0.64
CA ARG A 132 7.47 -15.01 0.31
C ARG A 132 8.21 -16.35 0.36
N GLY A 133 9.44 -16.39 -0.13
CA GLY A 133 10.29 -17.61 -0.07
C GLY A 133 10.59 -18.03 1.36
N ASN A 134 10.90 -17.08 2.24
CA ASN A 134 11.14 -17.34 3.66
C ASN A 134 9.89 -17.84 4.38
N GLU A 135 8.75 -17.21 4.16
CA GLU A 135 7.46 -17.62 4.73
C GLU A 135 7.08 -19.06 4.31
N GLN A 136 7.27 -19.39 3.03
CA GLN A 136 6.99 -20.72 2.53
C GLN A 136 7.93 -21.77 3.12
N ALA A 137 9.21 -21.47 3.24
CA ALA A 137 10.20 -22.37 3.85
C ALA A 137 9.88 -22.63 5.34
N GLU A 138 9.49 -21.59 6.07
CA GLU A 138 9.07 -21.72 7.47
C GLU A 138 7.80 -22.58 7.62
N ARG A 139 6.81 -22.41 6.75
CA ARG A 139 5.59 -23.25 6.73
C ARG A 139 5.91 -24.71 6.48
N GLU A 140 6.78 -25.03 5.53
CA GLU A 140 7.16 -26.42 5.22
C GLU A 140 7.97 -27.04 6.37
N ARG A 141 8.84 -26.26 7.04
CA ARG A 141 9.56 -26.68 8.24
C ARG A 141 8.60 -27.04 9.37
N LEU A 142 7.68 -26.14 9.72
CA LEU A 142 6.68 -26.38 10.77
C LEU A 142 5.81 -27.60 10.46
N LYS A 143 5.42 -27.77 9.21
CA LYS A 143 4.66 -28.94 8.76
C LYS A 143 5.45 -30.25 8.94
N ALA A 144 6.73 -30.24 8.58
CA ALA A 144 7.59 -31.42 8.77
C ALA A 144 7.78 -31.76 10.25
N GLU A 145 8.00 -30.75 11.12
CA GLU A 145 8.11 -30.94 12.56
C GLU A 145 6.82 -31.54 13.14
N LEU A 146 5.64 -31.04 12.74
CA LEU A 146 4.34 -31.54 13.18
C LEU A 146 4.12 -33.01 12.78
N LEU A 147 4.46 -33.36 11.54
CA LEU A 147 4.34 -34.73 11.05
C LEU A 147 5.24 -35.68 11.84
N GLN A 148 6.49 -35.30 12.12
CA GLN A 148 7.42 -36.08 12.92
C GLN A 148 6.90 -36.29 14.36
N GLU A 149 6.32 -35.28 14.98
CA GLU A 149 5.73 -35.40 16.30
C GLU A 149 4.53 -36.36 16.32
N LEU A 150 3.67 -36.29 15.30
CA LEU A 150 2.53 -37.21 15.17
C LEU A 150 2.97 -38.66 15.01
N GLU A 151 4.00 -38.92 14.17
CA GLU A 151 4.56 -40.27 14.01
C GLU A 151 5.14 -40.82 15.32
N GLN A 152 5.88 -40.00 16.09
CA GLN A 152 6.41 -40.38 17.39
C GLN A 152 5.29 -40.72 18.39
N ARG A 153 4.20 -39.95 18.39
CA ARG A 153 3.04 -40.21 19.23
C ARG A 153 2.32 -41.53 18.87
N GLN A 154 2.21 -41.81 17.56
CA GLN A 154 1.62 -43.08 17.10
C GLN A 154 2.48 -44.27 17.45
N GLN A 155 3.80 -44.18 17.29
CA GLN A 155 4.74 -45.26 17.70
C GLN A 155 4.66 -45.53 19.20
N LYS A 156 4.63 -44.49 20.05
CA LYS A 156 4.47 -44.63 21.50
C LYS A 156 3.13 -45.32 21.87
N LYS A 157 2.02 -44.94 21.21
CA LYS A 157 0.72 -45.59 21.44
C LYS A 157 0.74 -47.07 21.03
N GLY A 158 1.33 -47.38 19.86
CA GLY A 158 1.46 -48.78 19.39
C GLY A 158 2.35 -49.64 20.28
N TRP A 159 3.39 -49.08 20.88
CA TRP A 159 4.26 -49.76 21.85
C TRP A 159 3.52 -50.04 23.17
N LEU A 160 2.82 -49.04 23.72
CA LEU A 160 2.00 -49.21 24.94
C LEU A 160 0.89 -50.24 24.77
N ALA A 161 0.18 -50.27 23.64
CA ALA A 161 -0.85 -51.25 23.34
C ALA A 161 -0.29 -52.69 23.36
N ARG A 162 0.94 -52.89 22.80
CA ARG A 162 1.61 -54.20 22.79
C ARG A 162 2.07 -54.64 24.19
N LEU A 163 2.41 -53.72 25.08
CA LEU A 163 2.79 -53.99 26.48
C LEU A 163 1.59 -54.42 27.34
N LEU A 164 0.43 -53.82 27.12
CA LEU A 164 -0.82 -54.08 27.88
C LEU A 164 -1.59 -55.31 27.39
N SER A 165 -1.21 -55.89 26.26
CA SER A 165 -1.82 -57.10 25.67
C SER A 165 -1.08 -58.40 26.02
N ARG A 166 -0.07 -58.33 26.88
CA ARG A 166 0.64 -59.46 27.48
C ARG A 166 0.24 -59.63 28.94
#